data_2aaa7a5a354c7566c52e2a07fadccc34
#
_entry.id   2aaa7a5a354c7566c52e2a07fadccc34
#
_cell.length_a   1.000
_cell.length_b   1.000
_cell.length_c   1.000
_cell.angle_alpha   90.00
_cell.angle_beta   90.00
_cell.angle_gamma   90.00
#
_symmetry.space_group_name_H-M   'P 1'
#
loop_
_entity.id
_entity.type
_entity.pdbx_description
1 polymer ?
#
loop_
_entity_poly.entity_id
_entity_poly.type
_entity_poly.pdbx_seq_one_letter_code
_entity_poly.pdbx_strand_id
1 'polypeptide(L)'
;KLQLGVRYEYYNYESFLFSDKDHNISVKPEGFFSYYGLAHLETFDKRYYPTRGMSLKVDYSLYTDNLITYNDGAPFSAIGLDFESVLSITRRVKFIPSIYGRVLVGHNIPYPYLNCMGGDVAGRYVDQQLPFLGIQHLEIFDNSVVVAKVKVRYNIGRNHYISLAGNYAKQESNFFDVFGGDDIFGGGVGYSYDSIVGPIDFMFSLSDWSKKLGFYFNLGYYF
;
A
#
# COMPACT_ATOMS: atom_id res chain seq x y z
N LYS A 1 14.18 13.56 2.21
CA LYS A 1 15.03 12.42 2.53
C LYS A 1 15.41 11.72 1.24
N LEU A 2 16.70 11.42 1.04
CA LEU A 2 17.20 10.60 -0.05
C LEU A 2 17.95 9.41 0.55
N GLN A 3 17.70 8.20 0.04
CA GLN A 3 18.40 6.99 0.46
C GLN A 3 18.81 6.18 -0.76
N LEU A 4 20.01 5.63 -0.71
CA LEU A 4 20.53 4.66 -1.67
C LEU A 4 21.16 3.53 -0.86
N GLY A 5 20.99 2.30 -1.29
CA GLY A 5 21.54 1.17 -0.55
C GLY A 5 21.48 -0.15 -1.28
N VAL A 6 22.09 -1.12 -0.64
CA VAL A 6 22.05 -2.52 -1.03
C VAL A 6 21.51 -3.31 0.15
N ARG A 7 20.60 -4.24 -0.10
CA ARG A 7 19.98 -5.10 0.90
C ARG A 7 20.12 -6.54 0.44
N TYR A 8 20.38 -7.42 1.38
CA TYR A 8 20.26 -8.86 1.18
C TYR A 8 19.05 -9.37 1.94
N GLU A 9 18.19 -10.10 1.26
CA GLU A 9 16.96 -10.68 1.79
C GLU A 9 16.96 -12.17 1.57
N TYR A 10 16.60 -12.93 2.58
CA TYR A 10 16.46 -14.37 2.50
C TYR A 10 15.05 -14.77 2.94
N TYR A 11 14.34 -15.43 2.05
CA TYR A 11 12.99 -15.90 2.30
C TYR A 11 12.99 -17.43 2.47
N ASN A 12 12.48 -17.87 3.61
CA ASN A 12 12.17 -19.26 3.87
C ASN A 12 10.68 -19.34 4.23
N TYR A 13 9.91 -20.00 3.37
CA TYR A 13 8.46 -20.09 3.54
C TYR A 13 8.10 -21.45 4.10
N GLU A 14 7.36 -21.44 5.20
CA GLU A 14 6.60 -22.60 5.65
C GLU A 14 5.15 -22.42 5.21
N SER A 15 4.57 -23.43 4.59
CA SER A 15 3.19 -23.42 4.07
C SER A 15 2.17 -23.52 5.22
N PHE A 16 2.07 -22.45 6.04
CA PHE A 16 1.20 -22.44 7.22
C PHE A 16 -0.25 -22.03 6.92
N LEU A 17 -0.52 -21.38 5.79
CA LEU A 17 -1.82 -20.77 5.49
C LEU A 17 -2.45 -21.25 4.18
N PHE A 18 -1.77 -21.98 3.35
CA PHE A 18 -2.32 -22.48 2.10
C PHE A 18 -2.44 -23.99 2.16
N SER A 19 -3.67 -24.49 2.08
CA SER A 19 -3.93 -25.90 1.87
C SER A 19 -3.27 -26.32 0.56
N ASP A 20 -2.42 -27.33 0.59
CA ASP A 20 -1.67 -27.88 -0.55
C ASP A 20 -2.51 -28.29 -1.78
N LYS A 21 -3.84 -28.08 -1.75
CA LYS A 21 -4.75 -28.60 -2.77
C LYS A 21 -5.05 -27.61 -3.89
N ASP A 22 -4.87 -26.32 -3.71
CA ASP A 22 -5.35 -25.34 -4.69
C ASP A 22 -4.28 -24.52 -5.42
N HIS A 23 -3.04 -24.51 -4.91
CA HIS A 23 -1.95 -23.80 -5.59
C HIS A 23 -0.67 -24.61 -5.45
N ASN A 24 -0.16 -25.15 -6.55
CA ASN A 24 1.19 -25.72 -6.68
C ASN A 24 2.27 -24.64 -6.55
N ILE A 25 2.26 -23.87 -5.46
CA ILE A 25 3.30 -22.89 -5.18
C ILE A 25 4.42 -23.63 -4.44
N SER A 26 5.32 -24.26 -5.20
CA SER A 26 6.59 -24.75 -4.67
C SER A 26 7.48 -23.53 -4.41
N VAL A 27 7.41 -22.97 -3.22
CA VAL A 27 8.30 -21.87 -2.83
C VAL A 27 9.57 -22.48 -2.25
N LYS A 28 10.66 -22.39 -3.00
CA LYS A 28 11.99 -22.76 -2.51
C LYS A 28 12.54 -21.61 -1.66
N PRO A 29 13.31 -21.89 -0.60
CA PRO A 29 14.08 -20.86 0.09
C PRO A 29 15.01 -20.17 -0.91
N GLU A 30 14.96 -18.85 -0.99
CA GLU A 30 15.75 -18.08 -1.95
C GLU A 30 16.32 -16.83 -1.29
N GLY A 31 17.54 -16.46 -1.73
CA GLY A 31 18.21 -15.25 -1.30
C GLY A 31 18.30 -14.23 -2.43
N PHE A 32 18.06 -12.96 -2.12
CA PHE A 32 18.08 -11.88 -3.10
C PHE A 32 18.96 -10.73 -2.62
N PHE A 33 19.68 -10.14 -3.57
CA PHE A 33 20.29 -8.83 -3.41
C PHE A 33 19.37 -7.78 -4.04
N SER A 34 19.07 -6.71 -3.32
CA SER A 34 18.34 -5.57 -3.87
C SER A 34 19.19 -4.30 -3.80
N TYR A 35 19.27 -3.61 -4.93
CA TYR A 35 19.84 -2.28 -5.05
C TYR A 35 18.67 -1.31 -5.05
N TYR A 36 18.58 -0.45 -4.06
CA TYR A 36 17.43 0.43 -3.94
C TYR A 36 17.77 1.91 -3.85
N GLY A 37 16.88 2.71 -4.38
CA GLY A 37 16.84 4.16 -4.22
C GLY A 37 15.47 4.61 -3.72
N LEU A 38 15.44 5.54 -2.77
CA LEU A 38 14.22 6.11 -2.24
C LEU A 38 14.38 7.62 -2.12
N ALA A 39 13.40 8.36 -2.64
CA ALA A 39 13.23 9.78 -2.44
C ALA A 39 11.91 10.04 -1.72
N HIS A 40 11.96 10.79 -0.62
CA HIS A 40 10.77 11.13 0.18
C HIS A 40 10.79 12.62 0.53
N LEU A 41 9.76 13.32 0.09
CA LEU A 41 9.45 14.71 0.44
C LEU A 41 8.18 14.72 1.27
N GLU A 42 8.22 15.33 2.45
CA GLU A 42 7.07 15.49 3.34
C GLU A 42 7.03 16.92 3.88
N THR A 43 5.84 17.52 3.82
CA THR A 43 5.58 18.90 4.25
C THR A 43 4.36 19.00 5.16
N PHE A 44 3.86 17.89 5.70
CA PHE A 44 2.73 17.88 6.61
C PHE A 44 3.01 18.69 7.87
N ASP A 45 2.01 19.46 8.30
CA ASP A 45 2.08 20.28 9.53
C ASP A 45 1.98 19.45 10.82
N LYS A 46 1.45 18.24 10.72
CA LYS A 46 1.30 17.27 11.82
C LYS A 46 1.48 15.85 11.30
N ARG A 47 2.01 14.98 12.15
CA ARG A 47 2.18 13.56 11.83
C ARG A 47 0.84 12.84 11.70
N TYR A 48 -0.06 13.07 12.64
CA TYR A 48 -1.40 12.50 12.63
C TYR A 48 -2.42 13.59 12.35
N TYR A 49 -3.41 13.28 11.55
CA TYR A 49 -4.47 14.20 11.13
C TYR A 49 -3.95 15.56 10.63
N PRO A 50 -3.00 15.58 9.67
CA PRO A 50 -2.45 16.82 9.15
C PRO A 50 -3.56 17.72 8.60
N THR A 51 -3.37 19.04 8.71
CA THR A 51 -4.36 20.01 8.22
C THR A 51 -3.97 20.60 6.88
N ARG A 52 -2.69 20.51 6.50
CA ARG A 52 -2.13 20.97 5.22
C ARG A 52 -0.81 20.28 4.93
N GLY A 53 -0.41 20.37 3.67
CA GLY A 53 0.87 19.82 3.21
C GLY A 53 0.69 18.64 2.27
N MET A 54 1.80 18.04 1.90
CA MET A 54 1.84 16.87 1.03
C MET A 54 2.99 15.94 1.40
N SER A 55 2.85 14.69 1.02
CA SER A 55 3.90 13.69 1.04
C SER A 55 4.05 13.10 -0.37
N LEU A 56 5.27 12.95 -0.82
CA LEU A 56 5.62 12.27 -2.06
C LEU A 56 6.78 11.32 -1.77
N LYS A 57 6.54 10.03 -1.93
CA LYS A 57 7.55 8.99 -1.86
C LYS A 57 7.67 8.32 -3.21
N VAL A 58 8.88 8.19 -3.70
CA VAL A 58 9.22 7.42 -4.91
C VAL A 58 10.33 6.47 -4.54
N ASP A 59 10.16 5.21 -4.86
CA ASP A 59 11.16 4.18 -4.63
C ASP A 59 11.38 3.32 -5.88
N TYR A 60 12.61 2.87 -6.02
CA TYR A 60 13.04 1.94 -7.04
C TYR A 60 13.91 0.86 -6.42
N SER A 61 13.69 -0.38 -6.79
CA SER A 61 14.52 -1.50 -6.37
C SER A 61 14.79 -2.44 -7.54
N LEU A 62 16.04 -2.82 -7.68
CA LEU A 62 16.50 -3.83 -8.64
C LEU A 62 16.87 -5.09 -7.86
N TYR A 63 16.28 -6.22 -8.22
CA TYR A 63 16.46 -7.50 -7.52
C TYR A 63 17.26 -8.49 -8.36
N THR A 64 18.25 -9.11 -7.70
CA THR A 64 19.15 -10.11 -8.29
C THR A 64 19.34 -11.26 -7.30
N ASP A 65 19.69 -12.44 -7.78
CA ASP A 65 20.05 -13.60 -6.92
C ASP A 65 21.56 -13.70 -6.68
N ASN A 66 22.37 -13.15 -7.57
CA ASN A 66 23.83 -13.31 -7.59
C ASN A 66 24.61 -12.00 -7.77
N LEU A 67 24.08 -10.86 -7.35
CA LEU A 67 24.59 -9.49 -7.49
C LEU A 67 24.37 -8.85 -8.87
N ILE A 68 24.18 -9.59 -9.95
CA ILE A 68 24.13 -9.06 -11.31
C ILE A 68 22.89 -9.51 -12.06
N THR A 69 22.56 -10.78 -12.00
CA THR A 69 21.45 -11.39 -12.75
C THR A 69 20.38 -11.96 -11.82
N TYR A 70 19.30 -12.43 -12.39
CA TYR A 70 18.29 -13.20 -11.70
C TYR A 70 17.92 -14.42 -12.55
N ASN A 71 18.02 -15.64 -11.97
CA ASN A 71 17.73 -16.92 -12.61
C ASN A 71 18.42 -17.05 -13.97
N ASP A 72 19.73 -16.74 -14.00
CA ASP A 72 20.60 -16.67 -15.20
C ASP A 72 20.10 -15.74 -16.32
N GLY A 73 19.18 -14.82 -16.01
CA GLY A 73 18.60 -13.86 -16.92
C GLY A 73 18.68 -12.43 -16.44
N ALA A 74 17.81 -11.58 -16.98
CA ALA A 74 17.71 -10.18 -16.58
C ALA A 74 17.11 -10.07 -15.17
N PRO A 75 17.62 -9.15 -14.33
CA PRO A 75 17.03 -8.86 -13.03
C PRO A 75 15.60 -8.30 -13.17
N PHE A 76 14.80 -8.41 -12.12
CA PHE A 76 13.51 -7.75 -12.08
C PHE A 76 13.57 -6.47 -11.23
N SER A 77 12.68 -5.54 -11.51
CA SER A 77 12.63 -4.25 -10.86
C SER A 77 11.28 -3.99 -10.22
N ALA A 78 11.28 -3.22 -9.14
CA ALA A 78 10.08 -2.66 -8.54
C ALA A 78 10.16 -1.14 -8.55
N ILE A 79 9.07 -0.49 -8.93
CA ILE A 79 8.91 0.96 -8.94
C ILE A 79 7.71 1.29 -8.06
N GLY A 80 7.92 2.04 -7.00
CA GLY A 80 6.88 2.49 -6.09
C GLY A 80 6.64 4.00 -6.17
N LEU A 81 5.38 4.39 -6.08
CA LEU A 81 4.94 5.78 -5.94
C LEU A 81 3.92 5.86 -4.82
N ASP A 82 4.05 6.89 -3.98
CA ASP A 82 3.07 7.22 -2.95
C ASP A 82 2.98 8.74 -2.84
N PHE A 83 1.83 9.26 -3.20
CA PHE A 83 1.52 10.69 -3.11
C PHE A 83 0.24 10.89 -2.31
N GLU A 84 0.30 11.77 -1.32
CA GLU A 84 -0.86 12.24 -0.57
C GLU A 84 -0.76 13.74 -0.37
N SER A 85 -1.89 14.44 -0.48
CA SER A 85 -1.98 15.87 -0.19
C SER A 85 -3.16 16.17 0.72
N VAL A 86 -3.01 17.16 1.59
CA VAL A 86 -4.08 17.62 2.48
C VAL A 86 -4.43 19.07 2.14
N LEU A 87 -5.61 19.26 1.59
CA LEU A 87 -6.15 20.54 1.18
C LEU A 87 -7.22 20.99 2.18
N SER A 88 -7.02 22.13 2.79
CA SER A 88 -8.00 22.76 3.69
C SER A 88 -9.10 23.48 2.90
N ILE A 89 -10.26 22.85 2.70
CA ILE A 89 -11.42 23.51 2.09
C ILE A 89 -12.02 24.53 3.04
N THR A 90 -12.17 24.12 4.32
CA THR A 90 -12.56 25.01 5.40
C THR A 90 -11.72 24.71 6.65
N ARG A 91 -11.93 25.47 7.73
CA ARG A 91 -11.28 25.16 9.02
C ARG A 91 -11.61 23.75 9.51
N ARG A 92 -12.80 23.25 9.20
CA ARG A 92 -13.28 21.93 9.66
C ARG A 92 -13.21 20.83 8.61
N VAL A 93 -13.22 21.16 7.32
CA VAL A 93 -13.24 20.20 6.21
C VAL A 93 -11.87 20.14 5.56
N LYS A 94 -11.33 18.94 5.45
CA LYS A 94 -10.10 18.62 4.72
C LYS A 94 -10.42 17.67 3.58
N PHE A 95 -9.88 17.96 2.41
CA PHE A 95 -9.91 17.12 1.23
C PHE A 95 -8.53 16.50 1.05
N ILE A 96 -8.47 15.20 0.96
CA ILE A 96 -7.23 14.43 1.01
C ILE A 96 -7.21 13.49 -0.20
N PRO A 97 -6.72 13.96 -1.36
CA PRO A 97 -6.44 13.10 -2.50
C PRO A 97 -5.13 12.36 -2.28
N SER A 98 -5.10 11.11 -2.65
CA SER A 98 -3.88 10.30 -2.70
C SER A 98 -3.87 9.39 -3.92
N ILE A 99 -2.68 9.13 -4.44
CA ILE A 99 -2.42 8.16 -5.49
C ILE A 99 -1.17 7.38 -5.10
N TYR A 100 -1.26 6.09 -5.14
CA TYR A 100 -0.15 5.22 -4.81
C TYR A 100 -0.22 3.95 -5.62
N GLY A 101 0.92 3.33 -5.80
CA GLY A 101 1.02 2.08 -6.53
C GLY A 101 2.43 1.55 -6.52
N ARG A 102 2.54 0.30 -6.91
CA ARG A 102 3.82 -0.36 -7.11
C ARG A 102 3.73 -1.27 -8.31
N VAL A 103 4.75 -1.24 -9.12
CA VAL A 103 4.82 -1.94 -10.39
C VAL A 103 6.07 -2.78 -10.41
N LEU A 104 5.92 -4.03 -10.82
CA LEU A 104 7.02 -4.95 -11.04
C LEU A 104 7.27 -5.11 -12.54
N VAL A 105 8.53 -5.02 -12.92
CA VAL A 105 8.99 -5.16 -14.30
C VAL A 105 10.02 -6.27 -14.35
N GLY A 106 9.74 -7.33 -15.08
CA GLY A 106 10.60 -8.51 -15.20
C GLY A 106 9.85 -9.77 -15.55
N HIS A 107 10.56 -10.90 -15.55
CA HIS A 107 10.00 -12.22 -15.83
C HIS A 107 10.18 -13.13 -14.61
N ASN A 108 9.26 -14.06 -14.42
CA ASN A 108 9.31 -15.07 -13.35
C ASN A 108 9.49 -14.46 -11.95
N ILE A 109 8.78 -13.36 -11.66
CA ILE A 109 8.88 -12.66 -10.39
C ILE A 109 8.42 -13.58 -9.27
N PRO A 110 9.23 -13.76 -8.20
CA PRO A 110 8.86 -14.63 -7.09
C PRO A 110 7.65 -14.10 -6.33
N TYR A 111 6.78 -15.00 -5.91
CA TYR A 111 5.56 -14.70 -5.18
C TYR A 111 5.74 -13.70 -4.01
N PRO A 112 6.82 -13.77 -3.19
CA PRO A 112 7.03 -12.82 -2.10
C PRO A 112 7.16 -11.36 -2.51
N TYR A 113 7.49 -11.10 -3.76
CA TYR A 113 7.67 -9.74 -4.27
C TYR A 113 6.43 -9.17 -4.93
N LEU A 114 5.39 -9.98 -5.15
CA LEU A 114 4.11 -9.51 -5.68
C LEU A 114 3.51 -8.42 -4.78
N ASN A 115 2.85 -7.49 -5.41
CA ASN A 115 2.09 -6.49 -4.68
C ASN A 115 0.90 -7.16 -4.01
N CYS A 116 0.68 -6.85 -2.75
CA CYS A 116 -0.45 -7.35 -1.97
C CYS A 116 -1.37 -6.17 -1.61
N MET A 117 -2.58 -6.20 -2.16
CA MET A 117 -3.57 -5.15 -1.93
C MET A 117 -4.65 -5.61 -0.96
N GLY A 118 -5.04 -4.71 -0.05
CA GLY A 118 -6.16 -4.88 0.86
C GLY A 118 -5.88 -4.35 2.26
N GLY A 119 -6.98 -4.10 2.98
CA GLY A 119 -6.97 -3.51 4.31
C GLY A 119 -6.74 -1.99 4.31
N ASP A 120 -7.23 -1.30 5.33
CA ASP A 120 -6.94 0.13 5.57
C ASP A 120 -5.92 0.26 6.70
N VAL A 121 -4.73 -0.27 6.47
CA VAL A 121 -3.67 -0.30 7.49
C VAL A 121 -2.98 1.06 7.54
N ALA A 122 -2.85 1.62 8.73
CA ALA A 122 -2.24 2.93 8.96
C ALA A 122 -0.73 2.98 8.67
N GLY A 123 -0.07 1.83 8.61
CA GLY A 123 1.34 1.70 8.25
C GLY A 123 1.57 0.59 7.25
N ARG A 124 2.62 0.70 6.47
CA ARG A 124 3.07 -0.40 5.60
C ARG A 124 4.14 -1.19 6.34
N TYR A 125 3.87 -2.47 6.57
CA TYR A 125 4.84 -3.37 7.19
C TYR A 125 5.87 -3.88 6.18
N VAL A 126 5.45 -3.96 4.92
CA VAL A 126 6.32 -4.34 3.78
C VAL A 126 6.05 -3.41 2.60
N ASP A 127 7.04 -3.21 1.75
CA ASP A 127 6.94 -2.31 0.59
C ASP A 127 5.88 -2.76 -0.42
N GLN A 128 5.57 -4.06 -0.46
CA GLN A 128 4.57 -4.67 -1.35
C GLN A 128 3.12 -4.38 -0.94
N GLN A 129 2.90 -3.95 0.30
CA GLN A 129 1.55 -3.75 0.82
C GLN A 129 0.93 -2.45 0.31
N LEU A 130 -0.26 -2.56 -0.32
CA LEU A 130 -1.03 -1.45 -0.84
C LEU A 130 -2.41 -1.43 -0.14
N PRO A 131 -2.71 -0.41 0.67
CA PRO A 131 -3.99 -0.34 1.39
C PRO A 131 -5.16 -0.12 0.42
N PHE A 132 -6.28 -0.80 0.66
CA PHE A 132 -7.50 -0.64 -0.11
C PHE A 132 -8.74 -0.88 0.77
N LEU A 133 -9.69 0.07 0.75
CA LEU A 133 -10.92 0.00 1.53
C LEU A 133 -11.89 -1.05 0.98
N GLY A 134 -12.44 -1.87 1.85
CA GLY A 134 -13.45 -2.87 1.49
C GLY A 134 -12.89 -4.18 0.97
N ILE A 135 -11.57 -4.34 0.96
CA ILE A 135 -10.89 -5.62 0.70
C ILE A 135 -10.22 -6.04 2.01
N GLN A 136 -10.22 -7.35 2.29
CA GLN A 136 -9.55 -7.88 3.48
C GLN A 136 -8.04 -7.68 3.39
N HIS A 137 -7.37 -7.83 4.51
CA HIS A 137 -5.93 -7.63 4.57
C HIS A 137 -5.19 -8.63 3.67
N LEU A 138 -4.37 -8.11 2.72
CA LEU A 138 -3.54 -8.89 1.80
C LEU A 138 -4.34 -9.95 0.98
N GLU A 139 -5.48 -9.58 0.45
CA GLU A 139 -6.35 -10.52 -0.29
C GLU A 139 -5.99 -10.62 -1.78
N ILE A 140 -5.49 -9.54 -2.39
CA ILE A 140 -5.20 -9.48 -3.83
C ILE A 140 -3.68 -9.41 -4.04
N PHE A 141 -3.18 -10.27 -4.94
CA PHE A 141 -1.76 -10.32 -5.31
C PHE A 141 -1.60 -10.13 -6.82
N ASP A 142 -0.80 -9.14 -7.23
CA ASP A 142 -0.52 -8.88 -8.65
C ASP A 142 0.83 -8.16 -8.86
N ASN A 143 1.32 -8.16 -10.09
CA ASN A 143 2.58 -7.50 -10.47
C ASN A 143 2.46 -5.97 -10.54
N SER A 144 1.30 -5.47 -10.95
CA SER A 144 1.09 -4.03 -11.13
C SER A 144 -0.22 -3.62 -10.50
N VAL A 145 -0.13 -2.72 -9.52
CA VAL A 145 -1.30 -2.18 -8.81
C VAL A 145 -1.14 -0.68 -8.68
N VAL A 146 -2.16 0.05 -9.12
CA VAL A 146 -2.26 1.51 -8.96
C VAL A 146 -3.58 1.85 -8.31
N VAL A 147 -3.55 2.67 -7.27
CA VAL A 147 -4.72 3.07 -6.48
C VAL A 147 -4.83 4.58 -6.45
N ALA A 148 -6.01 5.10 -6.77
CA ALA A 148 -6.42 6.47 -6.49
C ALA A 148 -7.41 6.48 -5.32
N LYS A 149 -7.16 7.29 -4.30
CA LYS A 149 -8.02 7.42 -3.12
C LYS A 149 -8.36 8.88 -2.87
N VAL A 150 -9.59 9.14 -2.51
CA VAL A 150 -10.05 10.45 -2.06
C VAL A 150 -10.70 10.30 -0.70
N LYS A 151 -10.26 11.11 0.27
CA LYS A 151 -10.83 11.14 1.62
C LYS A 151 -11.27 12.56 1.96
N VAL A 152 -12.49 12.69 2.43
CA VAL A 152 -13.01 13.94 3.02
C VAL A 152 -13.07 13.72 4.52
N ARG A 153 -12.37 14.55 5.28
CA ARG A 153 -12.33 14.52 6.74
C ARG A 153 -12.97 15.77 7.32
N TYR A 154 -13.96 15.57 8.19
CA TYR A 154 -14.66 16.63 8.90
C TYR A 154 -14.32 16.60 10.39
N ASN A 155 -13.87 17.73 10.92
CA ASN A 155 -13.62 17.91 12.35
C ASN A 155 -14.91 18.30 13.06
N ILE A 156 -15.46 17.39 13.89
CA ILE A 156 -16.70 17.58 14.63
C ILE A 156 -16.51 18.21 16.02
N GLY A 157 -15.27 18.26 16.51
CA GLY A 157 -14.96 18.84 17.82
C GLY A 157 -13.49 18.72 18.15
N ARG A 158 -13.13 18.91 19.41
CA ARG A 158 -11.74 18.77 19.87
C ARG A 158 -11.27 17.35 19.60
N ASN A 159 -10.32 17.21 18.66
CA ASN A 159 -9.64 15.94 18.33
C ASN A 159 -10.55 14.83 17.77
N HIS A 160 -11.80 15.13 17.39
CA HIS A 160 -12.74 14.15 16.84
C HIS A 160 -12.97 14.42 15.35
N TYR A 161 -12.95 13.38 14.55
CA TYR A 161 -13.08 13.47 13.10
C TYR A 161 -14.03 12.40 12.57
N ILE A 162 -14.83 12.78 11.58
CA ILE A 162 -15.56 11.85 10.71
C ILE A 162 -14.92 11.91 9.33
N SER A 163 -14.81 10.79 8.66
CA SER A 163 -14.28 10.71 7.32
C SER A 163 -15.16 9.89 6.39
N LEU A 164 -15.23 10.34 5.15
CA LEU A 164 -15.78 9.59 4.03
C LEU A 164 -14.62 9.38 3.05
N ALA A 165 -14.41 8.16 2.60
CA ALA A 165 -13.36 7.86 1.66
C ALA A 165 -13.87 6.95 0.55
N GLY A 166 -13.33 7.16 -0.66
CA GLY A 166 -13.53 6.31 -1.82
C GLY A 166 -12.18 6.02 -2.46
N ASN A 167 -12.02 4.83 -2.99
CA ASN A 167 -10.81 4.42 -3.69
C ASN A 167 -11.17 3.61 -4.94
N TYR A 168 -10.29 3.73 -5.90
CA TYR A 168 -10.34 3.07 -7.19
C TYR A 168 -8.98 2.47 -7.47
N ALA A 169 -8.93 1.21 -7.86
CA ALA A 169 -7.71 0.53 -8.24
C ALA A 169 -7.79 -0.05 -9.64
N LYS A 170 -6.64 -0.09 -10.29
CA LYS A 170 -6.37 -0.92 -11.45
C LYS A 170 -5.26 -1.90 -11.12
N GLN A 171 -5.44 -3.14 -11.56
CA GLN A 171 -4.47 -4.20 -11.39
C GLN A 171 -4.28 -4.98 -12.68
N GLU A 172 -3.07 -5.42 -12.94
CA GLU A 172 -2.70 -6.24 -14.10
C GLU A 172 -1.35 -6.92 -13.89
N SER A 173 -1.20 -8.09 -14.46
CA SER A 173 0.06 -8.85 -14.44
C SER A 173 1.17 -8.20 -15.28
N ASN A 174 0.82 -7.36 -16.26
CA ASN A 174 1.77 -6.65 -17.11
C ASN A 174 1.63 -5.13 -16.91
N PHE A 175 2.74 -4.47 -16.62
CA PHE A 175 2.74 -3.01 -16.42
C PHE A 175 2.14 -2.21 -17.57
N PHE A 176 2.46 -2.58 -18.81
CA PHE A 176 2.00 -1.83 -19.98
C PHE A 176 0.49 -1.92 -20.21
N ASP A 177 -0.15 -2.93 -19.62
CA ASP A 177 -1.58 -3.19 -19.75
C ASP A 177 -2.38 -2.74 -18.53
N VAL A 178 -1.73 -2.18 -17.49
CA VAL A 178 -2.37 -1.80 -16.22
C VAL A 178 -3.58 -0.87 -16.40
N PHE A 179 -3.57 0.01 -17.38
CA PHE A 179 -4.70 0.89 -17.66
C PHE A 179 -5.88 0.17 -18.36
N GLY A 180 -5.66 -1.01 -18.91
CA GLY A 180 -6.69 -1.92 -19.46
C GLY A 180 -7.09 -3.04 -18.50
N GLY A 181 -6.43 -3.15 -17.35
CA GLY A 181 -6.65 -4.19 -16.35
C GLY A 181 -7.96 -4.07 -15.58
N ASP A 182 -8.15 -4.95 -14.63
CA ASP A 182 -9.37 -5.03 -13.83
C ASP A 182 -9.57 -3.77 -12.96
N ASP A 183 -10.82 -3.30 -12.94
CA ASP A 183 -11.27 -2.16 -12.16
C ASP A 183 -11.83 -2.61 -10.82
N ILE A 184 -11.39 -1.99 -9.73
CA ILE A 184 -11.91 -2.27 -8.39
C ILE A 184 -12.30 -0.95 -7.73
N PHE A 185 -13.51 -0.89 -7.21
CA PHE A 185 -14.03 0.26 -6.46
C PHE A 185 -14.29 -0.11 -5.01
N GLY A 186 -13.92 0.79 -4.12
CA GLY A 186 -14.18 0.64 -2.71
C GLY A 186 -14.45 1.98 -2.04
N GLY A 187 -14.96 1.92 -0.83
CA GLY A 187 -15.20 3.12 -0.05
C GLY A 187 -15.57 2.80 1.38
N GLY A 188 -15.60 3.84 2.21
CA GLY A 188 -15.89 3.64 3.60
C GLY A 188 -16.19 4.93 4.35
N VAL A 189 -16.74 4.75 5.55
CA VAL A 189 -17.03 5.81 6.50
C VAL A 189 -16.26 5.53 7.78
N GLY A 190 -15.54 6.52 8.28
CA GLY A 190 -14.71 6.37 9.45
C GLY A 190 -14.98 7.41 10.52
N TYR A 191 -14.64 7.03 11.73
CA TYR A 191 -14.54 7.91 12.88
C TYR A 191 -13.13 7.80 13.45
N SER A 192 -12.54 8.94 13.78
CA SER A 192 -11.19 9.02 14.34
C SER A 192 -11.14 9.94 15.55
N TYR A 193 -10.30 9.58 16.51
CA TYR A 193 -10.03 10.37 17.71
C TYR A 193 -8.53 10.50 17.93
N ASP A 194 -8.04 11.73 17.98
CA ASP A 194 -6.65 12.06 18.30
C ASP A 194 -6.47 12.08 19.83
N SER A 195 -6.13 10.93 20.39
CA SER A 195 -6.00 10.73 21.82
C SER A 195 -4.57 10.95 22.32
N ILE A 196 -4.40 11.07 23.62
CA ILE A 196 -3.07 11.18 24.27
C ILE A 196 -2.23 9.89 24.12
N VAL A 197 -2.87 8.76 23.89
CA VAL A 197 -2.19 7.45 23.67
C VAL A 197 -2.00 7.12 22.19
N GLY A 198 -2.29 8.09 21.31
CA GLY A 198 -2.18 7.96 19.86
C GLY A 198 -3.53 7.99 19.14
N PRO A 199 -3.51 7.92 17.82
CA PRO A 199 -4.73 7.88 17.02
C PRO A 199 -5.56 6.64 17.33
N ILE A 200 -6.89 6.83 17.35
CA ILE A 200 -7.88 5.77 17.44
C ILE A 200 -8.77 5.91 16.22
N ASP A 201 -8.76 4.92 15.35
CA ASP A 201 -9.50 4.95 14.11
C ASP A 201 -10.46 3.77 14.00
N PHE A 202 -11.68 4.05 13.60
CA PHE A 202 -12.70 3.08 13.23
C PHE A 202 -13.08 3.32 11.78
N MET A 203 -13.11 2.29 10.95
CA MET A 203 -13.50 2.38 9.56
C MET A 203 -14.44 1.22 9.21
N PHE A 204 -15.58 1.56 8.64
CA PHE A 204 -16.46 0.62 7.96
C PHE A 204 -16.29 0.81 6.47
N SER A 205 -16.05 -0.26 5.75
CA SER A 205 -15.73 -0.21 4.33
C SER A 205 -16.41 -1.32 3.54
N LEU A 206 -16.59 -1.06 2.25
CA LEU A 206 -17.22 -1.96 1.30
C LEU A 206 -16.52 -1.81 -0.06
N SER A 207 -16.41 -2.88 -0.83
CA SER A 207 -15.96 -2.85 -2.21
C SER A 207 -16.83 -3.72 -3.11
N ASP A 208 -16.76 -3.47 -4.41
CA ASP A 208 -17.39 -4.32 -5.43
C ASP A 208 -16.71 -5.69 -5.54
N TRP A 209 -15.46 -5.80 -5.15
CA TRP A 209 -14.69 -7.04 -5.09
C TRP A 209 -15.23 -7.99 -4.02
N SER A 210 -15.15 -7.60 -2.75
CA SER A 210 -15.52 -8.48 -1.63
C SER A 210 -17.03 -8.59 -1.43
N LYS A 211 -17.79 -7.54 -1.79
CA LYS A 211 -19.25 -7.39 -1.56
C LYS A 211 -19.67 -7.62 -0.10
N LYS A 212 -18.72 -7.52 0.83
CA LYS A 212 -18.92 -7.71 2.27
C LYS A 212 -18.54 -6.45 3.02
N LEU A 213 -19.29 -6.15 4.08
CA LEU A 213 -18.93 -5.05 4.97
C LEU A 213 -17.67 -5.41 5.73
N GLY A 214 -16.62 -4.61 5.55
CA GLY A 214 -15.37 -4.68 6.29
C GLY A 214 -15.40 -3.74 7.48
N PHE A 215 -14.70 -4.12 8.54
CA PHE A 215 -14.46 -3.28 9.71
C PHE A 215 -12.98 -3.26 10.00
N TYR A 216 -12.44 -2.07 10.19
CA TYR A 216 -11.05 -1.86 10.58
C TYR A 216 -11.00 -1.02 11.85
N PHE A 217 -10.12 -1.42 12.77
CA PHE A 217 -9.86 -0.72 14.02
C PHE A 217 -8.36 -0.55 14.20
N ASN A 218 -7.93 0.66 14.49
CA ASN A 218 -6.56 0.99 14.83
C ASN A 218 -6.50 1.73 16.16
N LEU A 219 -5.53 1.37 16.98
CA LEU A 219 -5.24 2.01 18.26
C LEU A 219 -3.74 2.18 18.43
N GLY A 220 -3.29 3.41 18.61
CA GLY A 220 -1.91 3.71 18.92
C GLY A 220 -1.12 4.35 17.80
N TYR A 221 0.15 4.64 18.10
CA TYR A 221 1.07 5.25 17.16
C TYR A 221 1.59 4.22 16.17
N TYR A 222 1.71 4.63 14.91
CA TYR A 222 2.43 3.90 13.87
C TYR A 222 3.64 4.72 13.40
N PHE A 223 4.71 4.03 13.06
CA PHE A 223 6.02 4.61 12.79
C PHE A 223 6.45 4.41 11.35
#